data_4be500c08c22a4a2d028a5fc01049f4c
#
_entry.id   4be500c08c22a4a2d028a5fc01049f4c
#
_cell.length_a   1.000
_cell.length_b   1.000
_cell.length_c   1.000
_cell.angle_alpha   90.00
_cell.angle_beta   90.00
_cell.angle_gamma   90.00
#
_symmetry.space_group_name_H-M   'P 1'
#
loop_
_entity.id
_entity.type
_entity.pdbx_description
1 polymer ?
#
loop_
_entity_poly.entity_id
_entity_poly.type
_entity_poly.pdbx_seq_one_letter_code
_entity_poly.pdbx_strand_id
1 'polypeptide(L)'
;MAEKIYTVSQLNKYLRQQFDDDIILQNIMLKGEISNFKVHSSGHCYFTLKDNLASIKCVAFRFNAMKFRFAPQNGMKVIASGYISIYEKDGLYQLYVQSLAPEGIGELALAFEQLKNKLNDEGLFDSKYKKQLPFYPKRLGVEIGRAHV
;
A
#
# COMPACT_ATOMS: atom_id res chain seq x y z
N MET A 1 -25.03 20.01 -38.07
CA MET A 1 -23.77 20.07 -37.28
C MET A 1 -22.75 19.20 -37.99
N ALA A 2 -21.58 19.72 -38.31
CA ALA A 2 -20.54 18.89 -38.89
C ALA A 2 -20.07 17.85 -37.81
N GLU A 3 -20.21 16.57 -38.13
CA GLU A 3 -19.70 15.50 -37.30
C GLU A 3 -18.16 15.61 -37.20
N LYS A 4 -17.65 15.85 -36.02
CA LYS A 4 -16.22 15.96 -35.78
C LYS A 4 -15.62 14.56 -35.67
N ILE A 5 -14.83 14.17 -36.68
CA ILE A 5 -14.14 12.89 -36.69
C ILE A 5 -12.85 13.01 -35.85
N TYR A 6 -12.67 12.14 -34.85
CA TYR A 6 -11.48 12.09 -34.03
C TYR A 6 -10.61 10.87 -34.39
N THR A 7 -9.31 11.03 -34.29
CA THR A 7 -8.39 9.89 -34.26
C THR A 7 -8.41 9.25 -32.86
N VAL A 8 -7.94 7.99 -32.74
CA VAL A 8 -7.85 7.29 -31.47
C VAL A 8 -6.99 8.07 -30.46
N SER A 9 -5.86 8.61 -30.91
CA SER A 9 -4.97 9.42 -30.07
C SER A 9 -5.63 10.70 -29.57
N GLN A 10 -6.41 11.36 -30.41
CA GLN A 10 -7.16 12.57 -30.05
C GLN A 10 -8.24 12.25 -29.01
N LEU A 11 -8.93 11.11 -29.15
CA LEU A 11 -9.92 10.65 -28.17
C LEU A 11 -9.26 10.35 -26.82
N ASN A 12 -8.18 9.56 -26.82
CA ASN A 12 -7.48 9.20 -25.59
C ASN A 12 -6.92 10.44 -24.85
N LYS A 13 -6.38 11.40 -25.61
CA LYS A 13 -5.91 12.67 -25.05
C LYS A 13 -7.05 13.50 -24.45
N TYR A 14 -8.19 13.57 -25.13
CA TYR A 14 -9.37 14.26 -24.63
C TYR A 14 -9.89 13.62 -23.34
N LEU A 15 -10.03 12.28 -23.31
CA LEU A 15 -10.47 11.56 -22.12
C LEU A 15 -9.48 11.75 -20.96
N ARG A 16 -8.17 11.70 -21.24
CA ARG A 16 -7.16 11.96 -20.20
C ARG A 16 -7.35 13.34 -19.59
N GLN A 17 -7.55 14.36 -20.41
CA GLN A 17 -7.77 15.71 -19.90
C GLN A 17 -9.02 15.80 -19.01
N GLN A 18 -10.12 15.11 -19.38
CA GLN A 18 -11.32 15.07 -18.53
C GLN A 18 -11.03 14.41 -17.16
N PHE A 19 -10.19 13.36 -17.11
CA PHE A 19 -9.78 12.73 -15.85
C PHE A 19 -8.86 13.65 -15.04
N ASP A 20 -7.94 14.34 -15.69
CA ASP A 20 -6.98 15.23 -15.02
C ASP A 20 -7.66 16.50 -14.47
N ASP A 21 -8.77 16.93 -15.06
CA ASP A 21 -9.57 18.09 -14.63
C ASP A 21 -10.59 17.73 -13.51
N ASP A 22 -10.85 16.46 -13.26
CA ASP A 22 -11.80 16.00 -12.24
C ASP A 22 -11.15 15.97 -10.85
N ILE A 23 -11.63 16.84 -9.95
CA ILE A 23 -11.10 17.01 -8.59
C ILE A 23 -11.19 15.72 -7.76
N ILE A 24 -12.25 14.90 -7.97
CA ILE A 24 -12.43 13.64 -7.24
C ILE A 24 -11.41 12.62 -7.72
N LEU A 25 -11.22 12.50 -9.02
CA LEU A 25 -10.27 11.56 -9.61
C LEU A 25 -8.82 11.93 -9.35
N GLN A 26 -8.53 13.20 -9.09
CA GLN A 26 -7.19 13.68 -8.76
C GLN A 26 -6.78 13.46 -7.30
N ASN A 27 -7.74 13.14 -6.43
CA ASN A 27 -7.44 12.85 -5.02
C ASN A 27 -8.38 11.77 -4.49
N ILE A 28 -8.17 10.53 -4.91
CA ILE A 28 -9.04 9.41 -4.60
C ILE A 28 -8.37 8.41 -3.65
N MET A 29 -9.16 7.81 -2.79
CA MET A 29 -8.77 6.67 -1.97
C MET A 29 -9.57 5.45 -2.40
N LEU A 30 -8.87 4.37 -2.72
CA LEU A 30 -9.48 3.10 -3.09
C LEU A 30 -9.07 2.02 -2.10
N LYS A 31 -10.07 1.27 -1.65
CA LYS A 31 -9.90 0.09 -0.80
C LYS A 31 -9.99 -1.16 -1.68
N GLY A 32 -9.11 -2.13 -1.44
CA GLY A 32 -9.16 -3.39 -2.15
C GLY A 32 -8.04 -4.35 -1.74
N GLU A 33 -8.03 -5.51 -2.38
CA GLU A 33 -7.01 -6.54 -2.22
C GLU A 33 -5.97 -6.44 -3.33
N ILE A 34 -4.70 -6.49 -2.95
CA ILE A 34 -3.58 -6.51 -3.90
C ILE A 34 -3.53 -7.86 -4.62
N SER A 35 -3.38 -7.80 -5.94
CA SER A 35 -3.08 -8.97 -6.77
C SER A 35 -2.08 -8.61 -7.87
N ASN A 36 -1.36 -9.61 -8.38
CA ASN A 36 -0.35 -9.46 -9.43
C ASN A 36 0.73 -8.41 -9.12
N PHE A 37 1.14 -8.31 -7.85
CA PHE A 37 2.17 -7.36 -7.44
C PHE A 37 3.52 -7.71 -8.04
N LYS A 38 4.14 -6.74 -8.71
CA LYS A 38 5.46 -6.86 -9.35
C LYS A 38 6.27 -5.59 -9.16
N VAL A 39 7.54 -5.75 -8.84
CA VAL A 39 8.51 -4.65 -8.84
C VAL A 39 9.33 -4.75 -10.13
N HIS A 40 9.31 -3.70 -10.91
CA HIS A 40 10.11 -3.61 -12.13
C HIS A 40 11.56 -3.22 -11.79
N SER A 41 12.51 -3.55 -12.67
CA SER A 41 13.94 -3.22 -12.51
C SER A 41 14.19 -1.72 -12.32
N SER A 42 13.32 -0.86 -12.84
CA SER A 42 13.33 0.59 -12.62
C SER A 42 12.88 1.03 -11.21
N GLY A 43 12.41 0.09 -10.37
CA GLY A 43 11.88 0.36 -9.04
C GLY A 43 10.41 0.80 -9.01
N HIS A 44 9.73 0.82 -10.14
CA HIS A 44 8.27 1.04 -10.19
C HIS A 44 7.55 -0.24 -9.76
N CYS A 45 6.46 -0.07 -9.01
CA CYS A 45 5.59 -1.18 -8.61
C CYS A 45 4.32 -1.18 -9.47
N TYR A 46 3.98 -2.34 -9.98
CA TYR A 46 2.75 -2.58 -10.75
C TYR A 46 1.94 -3.65 -10.04
N PHE A 47 0.67 -3.39 -9.85
CA PHE A 47 -0.25 -4.36 -9.24
C PHE A 47 -1.69 -4.10 -9.69
N THR A 48 -2.57 -4.97 -9.30
CA THR A 48 -4.01 -4.82 -9.49
C THR A 48 -4.66 -4.70 -8.12
N LEU A 49 -5.47 -3.70 -7.92
CA LEU A 49 -6.36 -3.59 -6.77
C LEU A 49 -7.71 -4.12 -7.17
N LYS A 50 -8.25 -5.06 -6.40
CA LYS A 50 -9.52 -5.72 -6.70
C LYS A 50 -10.44 -5.75 -5.49
N ASP A 51 -11.73 -5.79 -5.74
CA ASP A 51 -12.77 -6.15 -4.80
C ASP A 51 -13.55 -7.38 -5.32
N ASN A 52 -14.74 -7.62 -4.79
CA ASN A 52 -15.55 -8.77 -5.18
C ASN A 52 -16.15 -8.65 -6.60
N LEU A 53 -16.22 -7.44 -7.17
CA LEU A 53 -16.94 -7.15 -8.40
C LEU A 53 -16.05 -6.55 -9.49
N ALA A 54 -14.97 -5.88 -9.13
CA ALA A 54 -14.17 -5.10 -10.05
C ALA A 54 -12.68 -5.12 -9.73
N SER A 55 -11.89 -4.67 -10.67
CA SER A 55 -10.46 -4.49 -10.50
C SER A 55 -9.94 -3.29 -11.25
N ILE A 56 -8.88 -2.67 -10.74
CA ILE A 56 -8.19 -1.56 -11.38
C ILE A 56 -6.68 -1.80 -11.40
N LYS A 57 -6.02 -1.43 -12.49
CA LYS A 57 -4.57 -1.43 -12.58
C LYS A 57 -3.99 -0.28 -11.76
N CYS A 58 -2.92 -0.58 -11.03
CA CYS A 58 -2.25 0.38 -10.16
C CYS A 58 -0.77 0.48 -10.54
N VAL A 59 -0.25 1.69 -10.51
CA VAL A 59 1.16 2.00 -10.74
C VAL A 59 1.65 2.88 -9.60
N ALA A 60 2.68 2.44 -8.88
CA ALA A 60 3.42 3.28 -7.94
C ALA A 60 4.79 3.56 -8.53
N PHE A 61 5.08 4.82 -8.84
CA PHE A 61 6.41 5.20 -9.29
C PHE A 61 7.44 5.01 -8.17
N ARG A 62 8.68 4.73 -8.52
CA ARG A 62 9.79 4.45 -7.60
C ARG A 62 9.81 5.36 -6.38
N PHE A 63 9.70 6.69 -6.59
CA PHE A 63 9.72 7.67 -5.51
C PHE A 63 8.60 7.46 -4.48
N ASN A 64 7.41 7.06 -4.93
CA ASN A 64 6.27 6.77 -4.05
C ASN A 64 6.39 5.37 -3.46
N ALA A 65 6.82 4.39 -4.25
CA ALA A 65 7.04 3.02 -3.79
C ALA A 65 8.06 2.93 -2.65
N MET A 66 9.12 3.74 -2.69
CA MET A 66 10.13 3.82 -1.62
C MET A 66 9.59 4.37 -0.30
N LYS A 67 8.46 5.07 -0.32
CA LYS A 67 7.80 5.62 0.88
C LYS A 67 6.84 4.63 1.54
N PHE A 68 6.58 3.48 0.94
CA PHE A 68 5.73 2.47 1.55
C PHE A 68 6.34 1.97 2.85
N ARG A 69 5.56 2.06 3.93
CA ARG A 69 6.00 1.69 5.28
C ARG A 69 5.91 0.17 5.55
N PHE A 70 5.56 -0.60 4.54
CA PHE A 70 5.45 -2.06 4.60
C PHE A 70 5.78 -2.65 3.23
N ALA A 71 6.05 -3.95 3.18
CA ALA A 71 6.26 -4.68 1.93
C ALA A 71 4.90 -5.17 1.40
N PRO A 72 4.38 -4.59 0.28
CA PRO A 72 3.11 -5.03 -0.29
C PRO A 72 3.23 -6.47 -0.83
N GLN A 73 2.21 -7.29 -0.57
CA GLN A 73 2.13 -8.67 -1.02
C GLN A 73 0.74 -8.97 -1.60
N ASN A 74 0.67 -9.97 -2.48
CA ASN A 74 -0.59 -10.45 -3.01
C ASN A 74 -1.50 -10.97 -1.88
N GLY A 75 -2.78 -10.65 -1.95
CA GLY A 75 -3.77 -11.02 -0.93
C GLY A 75 -3.92 -10.02 0.21
N MET A 76 -3.03 -9.03 0.31
CA MET A 76 -3.18 -7.98 1.33
C MET A 76 -4.33 -7.03 0.99
N LYS A 77 -5.17 -6.75 1.98
CA LYS A 77 -6.18 -5.69 1.92
C LYS A 77 -5.54 -4.36 2.28
N VAL A 78 -5.70 -3.39 1.40
CA VAL A 78 -5.04 -2.08 1.51
C VAL A 78 -5.98 -0.94 1.15
N ILE A 79 -5.61 0.26 1.59
CA ILE A 79 -6.15 1.52 1.13
C ILE A 79 -5.04 2.20 0.33
N ALA A 80 -5.29 2.40 -0.95
CA ALA A 80 -4.40 3.11 -1.86
C ALA A 80 -4.94 4.51 -2.11
N SER A 81 -4.13 5.54 -1.91
CA SER A 81 -4.45 6.91 -2.29
C SER A 81 -3.59 7.37 -3.46
N GLY A 82 -4.17 8.18 -4.31
CA GLY A 82 -3.52 8.67 -5.51
C GLY A 82 -4.51 9.35 -6.45
N TYR A 83 -4.23 9.29 -7.73
CA TYR A 83 -5.08 9.88 -8.76
C TYR A 83 -5.32 8.88 -9.90
N ILE A 84 -6.46 9.04 -10.56
CA ILE A 84 -6.82 8.25 -11.75
C ILE A 84 -6.45 9.05 -12.98
N SER A 85 -5.77 8.42 -13.93
CA SER A 85 -5.54 8.98 -15.24
C SER A 85 -5.51 7.89 -16.29
N ILE A 86 -5.52 8.28 -17.57
CA ILE A 86 -5.51 7.36 -18.69
C ILE A 86 -4.09 7.20 -19.22
N TYR A 87 -3.69 5.95 -19.39
CA TYR A 87 -2.48 5.61 -20.13
C TYR A 87 -2.79 5.70 -21.63
N GLU A 88 -2.36 6.79 -22.26
CA GLU A 88 -2.79 7.17 -23.63
C GLU A 88 -2.51 6.11 -24.68
N LYS A 89 -1.40 5.36 -24.55
CA LYS A 89 -1.03 4.36 -25.57
C LYS A 89 -2.05 3.23 -25.69
N ASP A 90 -2.60 2.78 -24.57
CA ASP A 90 -3.51 1.64 -24.53
C ASP A 90 -4.96 2.06 -24.25
N GLY A 91 -5.20 3.34 -23.95
CA GLY A 91 -6.53 3.85 -23.62
C GLY A 91 -7.08 3.29 -22.29
N LEU A 92 -6.21 2.81 -21.41
CA LEU A 92 -6.60 2.19 -20.14
C LEU A 92 -6.51 3.20 -19.02
N TYR A 93 -7.57 3.31 -18.20
CA TYR A 93 -7.48 4.06 -16.95
C TYR A 93 -6.78 3.24 -15.89
N GLN A 94 -6.01 3.91 -15.06
CA GLN A 94 -5.28 3.27 -13.96
C GLN A 94 -5.11 4.21 -12.79
N LEU A 95 -4.91 3.64 -11.59
CA LEU A 95 -4.59 4.39 -10.37
C LEU A 95 -3.08 4.62 -10.29
N TYR A 96 -2.69 5.86 -10.25
CA TYR A 96 -1.32 6.28 -9.94
C TYR A 96 -1.18 6.46 -8.43
N VAL A 97 -0.58 5.47 -7.77
CA VAL A 97 -0.53 5.38 -6.32
C VAL A 97 0.54 6.30 -5.75
N GLN A 98 0.12 7.17 -4.84
CA GLN A 98 1.00 8.07 -4.09
C GLN A 98 1.31 7.53 -2.69
N SER A 99 0.33 6.89 -2.05
CA SER A 99 0.53 6.22 -0.77
C SER A 99 -0.27 4.92 -0.69
N LEU A 100 0.19 4.00 0.13
CA LEU A 100 -0.42 2.70 0.35
C LEU A 100 -0.37 2.38 1.85
N ALA A 101 -1.49 1.96 2.41
CA ALA A 101 -1.59 1.56 3.81
C ALA A 101 -2.36 0.24 3.93
N PRO A 102 -1.97 -0.67 4.83
CA PRO A 102 -2.75 -1.88 5.09
C PRO A 102 -4.12 -1.53 5.69
N GLU A 103 -5.16 -2.25 5.25
CA GLU A 103 -6.49 -2.12 5.86
C GLU A 103 -6.53 -2.77 7.24
N GLY A 104 -7.13 -2.08 8.22
CA GLY A 104 -7.39 -2.64 9.56
C GLY A 104 -6.19 -2.73 10.49
N ILE A 105 -5.01 -2.39 10.01
CA ILE A 105 -3.83 -2.24 10.87
C ILE A 105 -3.68 -0.76 11.16
N GLY A 106 -4.16 -0.32 12.33
CA GLY A 106 -3.88 1.03 12.80
C GLY A 106 -2.36 1.27 12.79
N GLU A 107 -1.94 2.52 12.63
CA GLU A 107 -0.51 2.90 12.56
C GLU A 107 0.31 2.30 13.71
N LEU A 108 -0.34 2.07 14.86
CA LEU A 108 0.28 1.50 16.05
C LEU A 108 0.68 0.02 15.90
N ALA A 109 -0.18 -0.80 15.28
CA ALA A 109 0.11 -2.22 15.07
C ALA A 109 1.21 -2.41 14.01
N LEU A 110 1.20 -1.59 12.96
CA LEU A 110 2.27 -1.58 11.97
C LEU A 110 3.60 -1.13 12.59
N ALA A 111 3.59 -0.07 13.38
CA ALA A 111 4.77 0.40 14.11
C ALA A 111 5.31 -0.66 15.09
N PHE A 112 4.41 -1.40 15.76
CA PHE A 112 4.77 -2.50 16.64
C PHE A 112 5.47 -3.64 15.90
N GLU A 113 4.92 -4.11 14.78
CA GLU A 113 5.54 -5.18 13.97
C GLU A 113 6.88 -4.74 13.38
N GLN A 114 6.99 -3.49 12.92
CA GLN A 114 8.26 -2.94 12.42
C GLN A 114 9.31 -2.84 13.53
N LEU A 115 8.93 -2.38 14.71
CA LEU A 115 9.82 -2.32 15.86
C LEU A 115 10.28 -3.72 16.29
N LYS A 116 9.35 -4.67 16.35
CA LYS A 116 9.64 -6.08 16.67
C LYS A 116 10.64 -6.68 15.68
N ASN A 117 10.43 -6.48 14.37
CA ASN A 117 11.34 -6.95 13.34
C ASN A 117 12.72 -6.30 13.46
N LYS A 118 12.78 -4.99 13.67
CA LYS A 118 14.03 -4.27 13.90
C LYS A 118 14.80 -4.81 15.12
N LEU A 119 14.12 -5.01 16.24
CA LEU A 119 14.73 -5.56 17.45
C LEU A 119 15.20 -7.02 17.27
N ASN A 120 14.48 -7.78 16.44
CA ASN A 120 14.88 -9.14 16.07
C ASN A 120 16.16 -9.12 15.19
N ASP A 121 16.24 -8.22 14.23
CA ASP A 121 17.40 -8.07 13.35
C ASP A 121 18.63 -7.55 14.12
N GLU A 122 18.42 -6.74 15.15
CA GLU A 122 19.45 -6.33 16.11
C GLU A 122 19.85 -7.46 17.07
N GLY A 123 19.19 -8.64 17.00
CA GLY A 123 19.50 -9.84 17.79
C GLY A 123 19.08 -9.75 19.25
N LEU A 124 18.24 -8.76 19.64
CA LEU A 124 17.82 -8.56 21.03
C LEU A 124 16.94 -9.70 21.57
N PHE A 125 16.33 -10.49 20.69
CA PHE A 125 15.56 -11.68 21.07
C PHE A 125 16.38 -12.97 21.08
N ASP A 126 17.68 -12.91 20.80
CA ASP A 126 18.56 -14.07 20.82
C ASP A 126 18.57 -14.74 22.19
N SER A 127 18.64 -16.05 22.19
CA SER A 127 18.68 -16.86 23.44
C SER A 127 19.84 -16.51 24.36
N LYS A 128 20.94 -15.94 23.83
CA LYS A 128 22.09 -15.48 24.62
C LYS A 128 21.76 -14.37 25.63
N TYR A 129 20.73 -13.57 25.36
CA TYR A 129 20.27 -12.52 26.26
C TYR A 129 19.20 -13.00 27.27
N LYS A 130 18.63 -14.20 27.04
CA LYS A 130 17.65 -14.77 27.95
C LYS A 130 18.34 -15.37 29.17
N LYS A 131 18.03 -14.81 30.33
CA LYS A 131 18.52 -15.37 31.62
C LYS A 131 17.61 -16.52 32.02
N GLN A 132 18.21 -17.59 32.56
CA GLN A 132 17.43 -18.67 33.16
C GLN A 132 16.70 -18.16 34.38
N LEU A 133 15.45 -18.57 34.55
CA LEU A 133 14.68 -18.27 35.77
C LEU A 133 15.31 -18.95 36.95
N PRO A 134 15.51 -18.25 38.08
CA PRO A 134 16.02 -18.88 39.28
C PRO A 134 15.01 -19.91 39.85
N PHE A 135 15.49 -21.03 40.32
CA PHE A 135 14.64 -22.10 40.84
C PHE A 135 13.80 -21.63 42.07
N TYR A 136 14.36 -20.71 42.87
CA TYR A 136 13.66 -20.04 43.98
C TYR A 136 13.86 -18.52 43.89
N PRO A 137 12.91 -17.77 43.28
CA PRO A 137 12.99 -16.32 43.18
C PRO A 137 12.79 -15.69 44.58
N LYS A 138 13.74 -14.88 45.02
CA LYS A 138 13.66 -14.17 46.32
C LYS A 138 12.73 -12.93 46.22
N ARG A 139 12.47 -12.40 45.04
CA ARG A 139 11.57 -11.28 44.79
C ARG A 139 10.83 -11.52 43.50
N LEU A 140 9.52 -11.28 43.48
CA LEU A 140 8.66 -11.36 42.34
C LEU A 140 8.07 -9.97 42.06
N GLY A 141 8.32 -9.42 40.89
CA GLY A 141 7.64 -8.21 40.39
C GLY A 141 6.47 -8.63 39.52
N VAL A 142 5.29 -8.07 39.74
CA VAL A 142 4.11 -8.27 38.88
C VAL A 142 3.76 -6.93 38.30
N GLU A 143 3.85 -6.81 36.97
CA GLU A 143 3.37 -5.67 36.23
C GLU A 143 2.03 -6.02 35.56
N ILE A 144 0.98 -5.27 35.95
CA ILE A 144 -0.36 -5.48 35.40
C ILE A 144 -0.55 -4.45 34.29
N GLY A 145 -0.54 -4.94 33.04
CA GLY A 145 -0.91 -4.12 31.89
C GLY A 145 -2.38 -3.67 31.95
N ARG A 146 -2.72 -2.52 31.36
CA ARG A 146 -4.10 -2.08 31.24
C ARG A 146 -4.89 -3.10 30.42
N ALA A 147 -5.88 -3.72 31.03
CA ALA A 147 -6.91 -4.42 30.31
C ALA A 147 -7.73 -3.36 29.54
N HIS A 148 -7.77 -3.46 28.22
CA HIS A 148 -8.78 -2.72 27.44
C HIS A 148 -10.13 -3.39 27.71
N VAL A 149 -11.00 -2.66 28.39
CA VAL A 149 -12.44 -2.97 28.48
C VAL A 149 -13.08 -2.48 27.17
#